data_e7ed87ad0bc22ea20deaa132d1377ee2
#
_entry.id   e7ed87ad0bc22ea20deaa132d1377ee2
#
_cell.length_a   1.000
_cell.length_b   1.000
_cell.length_c   1.000
_cell.angle_alpha   90.00
_cell.angle_beta   90.00
_cell.angle_gamma   90.00
#
_symmetry.space_group_name_H-M   'P 1'
#
loop_
_entity.id
_entity.type
_entity.pdbx_description
1 polymer ?
#
loop_
_entity_poly.entity_id
_entity_poly.type
_entity_poly.pdbx_seq_one_letter_code
_entity_poly.pdbx_strand_id
1 'polypeptide(L)'
;FSEGVLIRFEGEISSMLEQYLYRKLELARKRNADLVIVEIDSPGGELEASLNIAHRLRKLDWAHTVAYVPREAISGGAIVALGCEEIVMAPDAHMGDAGPIFLDENFLFQHVPEKIRSHLAEQVRDLASAHSRPPALAEAMVNMDLVVHEVENVQTGEITFMSDLEIEAADDPDQWKKIRPVRESREDHFLEVNGERAVELGLAEANAESRREVQDRYGLTGELLVLEASAVDTAVTVLNWPLVTGLLFVVGLVALLIEFSAPGIGFGGLTALLCFAIFFWSRFLGGTAGWLEVVLFLVAISFLAAEVFVFPGFGVAGVMGLLLLAVSLILASQTFL
;
A
#
# COMPACT_ATOMS: atom_id res chain seq x y z
N PHE A 1 8.87 -17.52 -19.62
CA PHE A 1 9.23 -16.10 -19.52
C PHE A 1 10.69 -15.89 -19.91
N SER A 2 11.03 -14.71 -20.44
CA SER A 2 12.40 -14.41 -20.88
C SER A 2 13.17 -13.53 -19.91
N GLU A 3 12.52 -12.57 -19.31
CA GLU A 3 13.11 -11.56 -18.42
C GLU A 3 12.29 -11.43 -17.14
N GLY A 4 12.71 -12.15 -16.09
CA GLY A 4 12.08 -12.12 -14.77
C GLY A 4 12.74 -11.12 -13.84
N VAL A 5 11.95 -10.33 -13.13
CA VAL A 5 12.41 -9.46 -12.06
C VAL A 5 11.73 -9.79 -10.75
N LEU A 6 12.46 -9.66 -9.64
CA LEU A 6 11.92 -9.76 -8.29
C LEU A 6 12.01 -8.41 -7.59
N ILE A 7 10.91 -7.96 -7.05
CA ILE A 7 10.81 -6.73 -6.25
C ILE A 7 10.56 -7.14 -4.80
N ARG A 8 11.46 -6.76 -3.89
CA ARG A 8 11.26 -6.99 -2.45
C ARG A 8 10.26 -5.98 -1.92
N PHE A 9 9.18 -6.48 -1.34
CA PHE A 9 8.11 -5.69 -0.73
C PHE A 9 7.98 -6.10 0.74
N GLU A 10 8.75 -5.44 1.60
CA GLU A 10 8.95 -5.84 2.98
C GLU A 10 8.55 -4.72 3.96
N GLY A 11 7.96 -5.11 5.09
CA GLY A 11 7.62 -4.24 6.21
C GLY A 11 6.22 -3.64 6.12
N GLU A 12 5.98 -2.58 6.90
CA GLU A 12 4.69 -1.92 6.99
C GLU A 12 4.32 -1.18 5.71
N ILE A 13 3.10 -1.42 5.19
CA ILE A 13 2.61 -0.77 3.98
C ILE A 13 2.26 0.68 4.29
N SER A 14 2.83 1.58 3.51
CA SER A 14 2.66 3.03 3.61
C SER A 14 2.72 3.64 2.22
N SER A 15 2.32 4.90 2.09
CA SER A 15 2.48 5.66 0.84
C SER A 15 3.93 5.61 0.34
N MET A 16 4.92 5.55 1.24
CA MET A 16 6.33 5.47 0.87
C MET A 16 6.68 4.12 0.23
N LEU A 17 6.18 3.00 0.77
CA LEU A 17 6.36 1.68 0.19
C LEU A 17 5.58 1.54 -1.13
N GLU A 18 4.41 2.16 -1.25
CA GLU A 18 3.65 2.28 -2.50
C GLU A 18 4.49 2.95 -3.60
N GLN A 19 5.05 4.13 -3.33
CA GLN A 19 5.90 4.85 -4.29
C GLN A 19 7.18 4.10 -4.63
N TYR A 20 7.77 3.39 -3.65
CA TYR A 20 8.89 2.49 -3.89
C TYR A 20 8.52 1.41 -4.91
N LEU A 21 7.42 0.69 -4.69
CA LEU A 21 6.95 -0.35 -5.62
C LEU A 21 6.72 0.23 -7.02
N TYR A 22 6.05 1.38 -7.12
CA TYR A 22 5.80 2.01 -8.42
C TYR A 22 7.08 2.35 -9.17
N ARG A 23 8.11 2.87 -8.49
CA ARG A 23 9.43 3.10 -9.11
C ARG A 23 10.08 1.80 -9.58
N LYS A 24 9.93 0.70 -8.83
CA LYS A 24 10.47 -0.62 -9.24
C LYS A 24 9.72 -1.20 -10.43
N LEU A 25 8.40 -1.08 -10.47
CA LEU A 25 7.59 -1.49 -11.63
C LEU A 25 8.00 -0.72 -12.90
N GLU A 26 8.20 0.60 -12.81
CA GLU A 26 8.70 1.39 -13.94
C GLU A 26 10.12 0.99 -14.38
N LEU A 27 10.98 0.60 -13.43
CA LEU A 27 12.31 0.08 -13.76
C LEU A 27 12.22 -1.29 -14.45
N ALA A 28 11.35 -2.19 -13.97
CA ALA A 28 11.08 -3.48 -14.59
C ALA A 28 10.57 -3.31 -16.02
N ARG A 29 9.60 -2.40 -16.22
CA ARG A 29 9.08 -2.07 -17.54
C ARG A 29 10.14 -1.57 -18.52
N LYS A 30 11.02 -0.66 -18.06
CA LYS A 30 12.15 -0.15 -18.88
C LYS A 30 13.15 -1.23 -19.27
N ARG A 31 13.18 -2.33 -18.52
CA ARG A 31 14.00 -3.52 -18.79
C ARG A 31 13.30 -4.55 -19.68
N ASN A 32 12.06 -4.27 -20.11
CA ASN A 32 11.21 -5.20 -20.85
C ASN A 32 10.99 -6.54 -20.13
N ALA A 33 10.87 -6.49 -18.79
CA ALA A 33 10.53 -7.68 -18.02
C ALA A 33 9.14 -8.18 -18.46
N ASP A 34 9.02 -9.51 -18.64
CA ASP A 34 7.76 -10.18 -18.97
C ASP A 34 7.18 -10.96 -17.78
N LEU A 35 7.96 -11.05 -16.68
CA LEU A 35 7.55 -11.59 -15.39
C LEU A 35 7.99 -10.67 -14.25
N VAL A 36 7.06 -10.29 -13.39
CA VAL A 36 7.30 -9.50 -12.18
C VAL A 36 6.88 -10.30 -10.96
N ILE A 37 7.84 -10.69 -10.15
CA ILE A 37 7.61 -11.34 -8.86
C ILE A 37 7.69 -10.27 -7.77
N VAL A 38 6.58 -10.06 -7.07
CA VAL A 38 6.53 -9.21 -5.87
C VAL A 38 6.68 -10.11 -4.65
N GLU A 39 7.86 -10.09 -4.03
CA GLU A 39 8.11 -10.84 -2.80
C GLU A 39 7.54 -10.06 -1.61
N ILE A 40 6.41 -10.54 -1.10
CA ILE A 40 5.65 -9.89 -0.04
C ILE A 40 5.99 -10.50 1.31
N ASP A 41 6.48 -9.67 2.23
CA ASP A 41 6.75 -10.03 3.61
C ASP A 41 6.33 -8.86 4.50
N SER A 42 5.02 -8.81 4.82
CA SER A 42 4.39 -7.63 5.39
C SER A 42 3.32 -7.97 6.43
N PRO A 43 3.36 -7.30 7.60
CA PRO A 43 2.28 -7.38 8.58
C PRO A 43 1.04 -6.54 8.19
N GLY A 44 1.07 -5.86 7.04
CA GLY A 44 0.04 -4.93 6.59
C GLY A 44 0.42 -3.47 6.79
N GLY A 45 -0.57 -2.58 6.89
CA GLY A 45 -0.37 -1.14 7.04
C GLY A 45 -1.55 -0.32 6.53
N GLU A 46 -1.28 0.81 5.88
CA GLU A 46 -2.29 1.73 5.36
C GLU A 46 -3.21 1.06 4.33
N LEU A 47 -4.52 1.10 4.58
CA LEU A 47 -5.53 0.47 3.73
C LEU A 47 -5.53 1.07 2.31
N GLU A 48 -5.47 2.41 2.21
CA GLU A 48 -5.51 3.10 0.93
C GLU A 48 -4.29 2.74 0.07
N ALA A 49 -3.08 2.76 0.64
CA ALA A 49 -1.86 2.35 -0.05
C ALA A 49 -1.94 0.89 -0.52
N SER A 50 -2.48 0.00 0.32
CA SER A 50 -2.67 -1.43 -0.01
C SER A 50 -3.60 -1.63 -1.21
N LEU A 51 -4.74 -0.92 -1.22
CA LEU A 51 -5.71 -0.96 -2.31
C LEU A 51 -5.15 -0.35 -3.60
N ASN A 52 -4.46 0.79 -3.51
CA ASN A 52 -3.83 1.44 -4.66
C ASN A 52 -2.82 0.51 -5.34
N ILE A 53 -1.98 -0.15 -4.52
CA ILE A 53 -1.01 -1.14 -5.00
C ILE A 53 -1.71 -2.32 -5.67
N ALA A 54 -2.71 -2.92 -5.00
CA ALA A 54 -3.45 -4.06 -5.53
C ALA A 54 -4.12 -3.74 -6.88
N HIS A 55 -4.77 -2.58 -6.98
CA HIS A 55 -5.37 -2.12 -8.23
C HIS A 55 -4.35 -1.82 -9.32
N ARG A 56 -3.16 -1.33 -8.94
CA ARG A 56 -2.06 -1.10 -9.89
C ARG A 56 -1.52 -2.41 -10.44
N LEU A 57 -1.32 -3.42 -9.60
CA LEU A 57 -0.86 -4.75 -10.00
C LEU A 57 -1.90 -5.44 -10.89
N ARG A 58 -3.17 -5.43 -10.50
CA ARG A 58 -4.29 -5.99 -11.30
C ARG A 58 -4.39 -5.39 -12.71
N LYS A 59 -4.07 -4.09 -12.86
CA LYS A 59 -4.14 -3.38 -14.14
C LYS A 59 -2.84 -3.44 -14.97
N LEU A 60 -1.84 -4.15 -14.48
CA LEU A 60 -0.56 -4.25 -15.14
C LEU A 60 -0.69 -5.22 -16.33
N ASP A 61 -0.51 -4.72 -17.55
CA ASP A 61 -0.80 -5.42 -18.81
C ASP A 61 0.46 -5.77 -19.62
N TRP A 62 1.64 -5.38 -19.15
CA TRP A 62 2.91 -5.54 -19.86
C TRP A 62 3.79 -6.67 -19.31
N ALA A 63 3.48 -7.25 -18.17
CA ALA A 63 4.17 -8.38 -17.58
C ALA A 63 3.20 -9.21 -16.73
N HIS A 64 3.45 -10.50 -16.63
CA HIS A 64 2.75 -11.40 -15.70
C HIS A 64 3.18 -11.11 -14.26
N THR A 65 2.22 -10.98 -13.34
CA THR A 65 2.49 -10.62 -11.94
C THR A 65 2.30 -11.80 -11.00
N VAL A 66 3.30 -12.04 -10.16
CA VAL A 66 3.28 -13.11 -9.15
C VAL A 66 3.54 -12.50 -7.77
N ALA A 67 2.64 -12.73 -6.82
CA ALA A 67 2.93 -12.50 -5.41
C ALA A 67 3.65 -13.73 -4.87
N TYR A 68 4.89 -13.58 -4.40
CA TYR A 68 5.58 -14.61 -3.65
C TYR A 68 5.57 -14.26 -2.17
N VAL A 69 4.98 -15.12 -1.34
CA VAL A 69 4.87 -14.91 0.12
C VAL A 69 5.79 -15.90 0.84
N PRO A 70 7.01 -15.49 1.24
CA PRO A 70 7.94 -16.38 1.92
C PRO A 70 7.64 -16.58 3.42
N ARG A 71 6.98 -15.60 4.08
CA ARG A 71 6.64 -15.65 5.52
C ARG A 71 5.22 -15.22 5.79
N GLU A 72 4.90 -13.97 5.48
CA GLU A 72 3.57 -13.42 5.77
C GLU A 72 3.12 -12.35 4.78
N ALA A 73 1.83 -12.37 4.48
CA ALA A 73 1.10 -11.32 3.79
C ALA A 73 -0.18 -11.06 4.58
N ILE A 74 -0.05 -10.36 5.70
CA ILE A 74 -1.15 -10.12 6.63
C ILE A 74 -1.78 -8.76 6.34
N SER A 75 -3.08 -8.61 6.65
CA SER A 75 -3.79 -7.34 6.51
C SER A 75 -3.67 -6.77 5.08
N GLY A 76 -3.17 -5.56 4.94
CA GLY A 76 -2.89 -4.95 3.63
C GLY A 76 -2.00 -5.79 2.72
N GLY A 77 -1.11 -6.63 3.28
CA GLY A 77 -0.27 -7.57 2.52
C GLY A 77 -1.09 -8.58 1.74
N ALA A 78 -2.16 -9.12 2.34
CA ALA A 78 -3.09 -10.02 1.66
C ALA A 78 -3.83 -9.30 0.51
N ILE A 79 -4.25 -8.06 0.72
CA ILE A 79 -4.91 -7.25 -0.31
C ILE A 79 -3.96 -7.03 -1.50
N VAL A 80 -2.69 -6.71 -1.25
CA VAL A 80 -1.67 -6.56 -2.30
C VAL A 80 -1.46 -7.87 -3.05
N ALA A 81 -1.37 -9.00 -2.35
CA ALA A 81 -1.22 -10.32 -2.97
C ALA A 81 -2.39 -10.66 -3.90
N LEU A 82 -3.64 -10.38 -3.48
CA LEU A 82 -4.84 -10.56 -4.30
C LEU A 82 -4.84 -9.75 -5.60
N GLY A 83 -4.07 -8.67 -5.66
CA GLY A 83 -3.89 -7.86 -6.87
C GLY A 83 -2.99 -8.49 -7.93
N CYS A 84 -2.21 -9.51 -7.62
CA CYS A 84 -1.36 -10.22 -8.57
C CYS A 84 -2.12 -11.33 -9.30
N GLU A 85 -1.69 -11.63 -10.53
CA GLU A 85 -2.30 -12.69 -11.35
C GLU A 85 -2.14 -14.07 -10.71
N GLU A 86 -0.97 -14.38 -10.14
CA GLU A 86 -0.73 -15.60 -9.38
C GLU A 86 -0.21 -15.29 -7.97
N ILE A 87 -0.52 -16.19 -7.02
CA ILE A 87 0.01 -16.18 -5.65
C ILE A 87 0.75 -17.49 -5.41
N VAL A 88 2.01 -17.39 -5.04
CA VAL A 88 2.85 -18.52 -4.64
C VAL A 88 3.30 -18.30 -3.20
N MET A 89 3.12 -19.29 -2.34
CA MET A 89 3.43 -19.14 -0.91
C MET A 89 4.42 -20.18 -0.45
N ALA A 90 5.27 -19.86 0.52
CA ALA A 90 5.93 -20.93 1.25
C ALA A 90 4.88 -21.74 2.05
N PRO A 91 5.07 -23.06 2.25
CA PRO A 91 4.06 -23.92 2.89
C PRO A 91 3.58 -23.39 4.25
N ASP A 92 4.50 -22.89 5.06
CA ASP A 92 4.25 -22.35 6.40
C ASP A 92 4.01 -20.82 6.42
N ALA A 93 4.01 -20.15 5.25
CA ALA A 93 3.72 -18.72 5.17
C ALA A 93 2.24 -18.46 5.44
N HIS A 94 1.90 -17.30 5.99
CA HIS A 94 0.54 -16.93 6.35
C HIS A 94 0.00 -15.82 5.43
N MET A 95 -1.30 -15.87 5.11
CA MET A 95 -2.00 -14.84 4.35
C MET A 95 -3.44 -14.69 4.85
N GLY A 96 -3.89 -13.44 4.97
CA GLY A 96 -5.26 -13.12 5.39
C GLY A 96 -5.33 -12.07 6.48
N ASP A 97 -6.30 -12.21 7.40
CA ASP A 97 -6.57 -11.28 8.51
C ASP A 97 -6.50 -9.81 8.08
N ALA A 98 -7.28 -9.48 7.04
CA ALA A 98 -7.28 -8.15 6.42
C ALA A 98 -8.41 -7.25 6.92
N GLY A 99 -8.94 -7.55 8.11
CA GLY A 99 -9.97 -6.76 8.76
C GLY A 99 -9.49 -5.33 9.03
N PRO A 100 -10.22 -4.31 8.54
CA PRO A 100 -9.82 -2.93 8.76
C PRO A 100 -10.05 -2.53 10.22
N ILE A 101 -9.03 -1.93 10.84
CA ILE A 101 -9.06 -1.42 12.22
C ILE A 101 -8.73 0.07 12.23
N PHE A 102 -9.23 0.78 13.24
CA PHE A 102 -8.84 2.18 13.50
C PHE A 102 -8.57 2.36 14.98
N LEU A 103 -7.78 3.40 15.32
CA LEU A 103 -7.56 3.81 16.70
C LEU A 103 -8.69 4.74 17.12
N ASP A 104 -9.40 4.40 18.20
CA ASP A 104 -10.39 5.28 18.82
C ASP A 104 -9.74 6.42 19.62
N GLU A 105 -10.57 7.30 20.19
CA GLU A 105 -10.12 8.45 21.01
C GLU A 105 -9.33 8.01 22.26
N ASN A 106 -9.42 6.75 22.68
CA ASN A 106 -8.72 6.17 23.82
C ASN A 106 -7.46 5.39 23.40
N PHE A 107 -7.03 5.48 22.13
CA PHE A 107 -5.94 4.71 21.54
C PHE A 107 -6.16 3.19 21.59
N LEU A 108 -7.42 2.73 21.56
CA LEU A 108 -7.77 1.32 21.46
C LEU A 108 -8.10 0.99 20.00
N PHE A 109 -7.61 -0.16 19.52
CA PHE A 109 -7.96 -0.67 18.21
C PHE A 109 -9.43 -1.11 18.19
N GLN A 110 -10.17 -0.58 17.22
CA GLN A 110 -11.58 -0.88 16.98
C GLN A 110 -11.77 -1.30 15.53
N HIS A 111 -12.72 -2.20 15.29
CA HIS A 111 -13.12 -2.54 13.94
C HIS A 111 -13.90 -1.37 13.31
N VAL A 112 -13.66 -1.11 12.04
CA VAL A 112 -14.37 -0.05 11.32
C VAL A 112 -15.87 -0.35 11.20
N PRO A 113 -16.72 0.69 11.07
CA PRO A 113 -18.15 0.53 10.85
C PRO A 113 -18.47 -0.35 9.65
N GLU A 114 -19.59 -1.08 9.71
CA GLU A 114 -20.05 -2.03 8.69
C GLU A 114 -20.04 -1.46 7.26
N LYS A 115 -20.42 -0.19 7.09
CA LYS A 115 -20.41 0.47 5.76
C LYS A 115 -19.02 0.49 5.11
N ILE A 116 -17.95 0.71 5.89
CA ILE A 116 -16.57 0.71 5.37
C ILE A 116 -16.13 -0.72 5.08
N ARG A 117 -16.47 -1.67 5.97
CA ARG A 117 -16.21 -3.11 5.74
C ARG A 117 -16.87 -3.62 4.47
N SER A 118 -18.15 -3.28 4.24
CA SER A 118 -18.88 -3.70 3.06
C SER A 118 -18.25 -3.20 1.76
N HIS A 119 -17.76 -1.95 1.75
CA HIS A 119 -17.07 -1.41 0.59
C HIS A 119 -15.72 -2.10 0.34
N LEU A 120 -14.96 -2.38 1.40
CA LEU A 120 -13.72 -3.13 1.29
C LEU A 120 -13.98 -4.58 0.84
N ALA A 121 -15.02 -5.21 1.38
CA ALA A 121 -15.44 -6.55 0.98
C ALA A 121 -15.70 -6.64 -0.53
N GLU A 122 -16.41 -5.67 -1.11
CA GLU A 122 -16.65 -5.60 -2.55
C GLU A 122 -15.33 -5.49 -3.34
N GLN A 123 -14.39 -4.64 -2.89
CA GLN A 123 -13.11 -4.47 -3.57
C GLN A 123 -12.24 -5.74 -3.54
N VAL A 124 -12.14 -6.44 -2.40
CA VAL A 124 -11.35 -7.68 -2.33
C VAL A 124 -12.00 -8.82 -3.11
N ARG A 125 -13.35 -8.88 -3.17
CA ARG A 125 -14.09 -9.80 -4.04
C ARG A 125 -13.74 -9.56 -5.51
N ASP A 126 -13.72 -8.31 -5.94
CA ASP A 126 -13.37 -7.91 -7.31
C ASP A 126 -11.92 -8.27 -7.65
N LEU A 127 -10.98 -8.09 -6.72
CA LEU A 127 -9.58 -8.49 -6.89
C LEU A 127 -9.46 -10.00 -7.06
N ALA A 128 -10.13 -10.79 -6.21
CA ALA A 128 -10.11 -12.24 -6.27
C ALA A 128 -10.76 -12.76 -7.56
N SER A 129 -11.93 -12.24 -7.92
CA SER A 129 -12.68 -12.62 -9.12
C SER A 129 -11.90 -12.34 -10.41
N ALA A 130 -11.12 -11.26 -10.44
CA ALA A 130 -10.31 -10.89 -11.62
C ALA A 130 -9.28 -11.96 -11.98
N HIS A 131 -8.85 -12.76 -11.01
CA HIS A 131 -7.85 -13.81 -11.17
C HIS A 131 -8.42 -15.22 -10.85
N SER A 132 -9.74 -15.38 -10.99
CA SER A 132 -10.45 -16.67 -10.82
C SER A 132 -10.29 -17.30 -9.42
N ARG A 133 -9.99 -16.51 -8.40
CA ARG A 133 -9.96 -16.96 -7.00
C ARG A 133 -11.35 -16.89 -6.39
N PRO A 134 -11.69 -17.74 -5.40
CA PRO A 134 -13.00 -17.73 -4.74
C PRO A 134 -13.29 -16.40 -4.04
N PRO A 135 -14.28 -15.59 -4.49
CA PRO A 135 -14.52 -14.25 -3.93
C PRO A 135 -14.98 -14.29 -2.46
N ALA A 136 -15.75 -15.32 -2.07
CA ALA A 136 -16.21 -15.48 -0.69
C ALA A 136 -15.04 -15.64 0.30
N LEU A 137 -13.97 -16.34 -0.10
CA LEU A 137 -12.79 -16.51 0.75
C LEU A 137 -12.02 -15.19 0.91
N ALA A 138 -11.90 -14.39 -0.16
CA ALA A 138 -11.30 -13.07 -0.07
C ALA A 138 -12.14 -12.13 0.81
N GLU A 139 -13.46 -12.16 0.69
CA GLU A 139 -14.36 -11.42 1.57
C GLU A 139 -14.21 -11.82 3.04
N ALA A 140 -14.07 -13.12 3.34
CA ALA A 140 -13.88 -13.61 4.70
C ALA A 140 -12.57 -13.11 5.34
N MET A 141 -11.58 -12.67 4.56
CA MET A 141 -10.37 -12.01 5.10
C MET A 141 -10.66 -10.63 5.69
N VAL A 142 -11.74 -9.96 5.29
CA VAL A 142 -12.11 -8.59 5.70
C VAL A 142 -13.44 -8.52 6.44
N ASN A 143 -14.21 -9.61 6.44
CA ASN A 143 -15.54 -9.71 7.05
C ASN A 143 -15.58 -10.91 8.01
N MET A 144 -15.46 -10.62 9.31
CA MET A 144 -15.41 -11.62 10.38
C MET A 144 -16.74 -12.33 10.62
N ASP A 145 -17.84 -11.82 10.07
CA ASP A 145 -19.19 -12.38 10.25
C ASP A 145 -19.52 -13.35 9.11
N LEU A 146 -18.64 -13.52 8.12
CA LEU A 146 -18.89 -14.33 6.95
C LEU A 146 -18.44 -15.78 7.14
N VAL A 147 -19.39 -16.72 7.03
CA VAL A 147 -19.08 -18.14 7.00
C VAL A 147 -19.11 -18.64 5.54
N VAL A 148 -18.00 -19.24 5.11
CA VAL A 148 -17.84 -19.79 3.77
C VAL A 148 -17.94 -21.31 3.82
N HIS A 149 -18.63 -21.88 2.85
CA HIS A 149 -18.80 -23.31 2.68
C HIS A 149 -18.12 -23.81 1.41
N GLU A 150 -17.50 -24.96 1.49
CA GLU A 150 -17.20 -25.77 0.31
C GLU A 150 -18.53 -26.32 -0.23
N VAL A 151 -18.82 -26.06 -1.49
CA VAL A 151 -20.08 -26.40 -2.13
C VAL A 151 -19.83 -27.20 -3.41
N GLU A 152 -20.75 -28.11 -3.73
CA GLU A 152 -20.75 -28.88 -4.96
C GLU A 152 -21.96 -28.49 -5.82
N ASN A 153 -21.73 -28.18 -7.07
CA ASN A 153 -22.81 -28.06 -8.03
C ASN A 153 -23.33 -29.42 -8.39
N VAL A 154 -24.57 -29.73 -8.02
CA VAL A 154 -25.19 -31.08 -8.21
C VAL A 154 -25.37 -31.46 -9.67
N GLN A 155 -25.32 -30.52 -10.62
CA GLN A 155 -25.48 -30.77 -12.05
C GLN A 155 -24.14 -31.01 -12.74
N THR A 156 -23.10 -30.25 -12.38
CA THR A 156 -21.77 -30.28 -13.04
C THR A 156 -20.76 -31.10 -12.25
N GLY A 157 -20.97 -31.29 -10.92
CA GLY A 157 -19.98 -31.85 -10.00
C GLY A 157 -18.84 -30.89 -9.67
N GLU A 158 -18.94 -29.60 -10.05
CA GLU A 158 -17.95 -28.58 -9.75
C GLU A 158 -17.94 -28.27 -8.26
N ILE A 159 -16.73 -28.23 -7.67
CA ILE A 159 -16.53 -27.83 -6.27
C ILE A 159 -15.99 -26.43 -6.24
N THR A 160 -16.62 -25.57 -5.43
CA THR A 160 -16.18 -24.18 -5.22
C THR A 160 -16.45 -23.76 -3.78
N PHE A 161 -16.18 -22.48 -3.46
CA PHE A 161 -16.38 -21.90 -2.13
C PHE A 161 -17.37 -20.74 -2.22
N MET A 162 -18.45 -20.81 -1.45
CA MET A 162 -19.51 -19.81 -1.44
C MET A 162 -19.94 -19.49 -0.02
N SER A 163 -20.33 -18.26 0.22
CA SER A 163 -21.05 -17.84 1.43
C SER A 163 -22.54 -18.20 1.34
N ASP A 164 -23.23 -18.15 2.47
CA ASP A 164 -24.68 -18.40 2.51
C ASP A 164 -25.43 -17.39 1.63
N LEU A 165 -25.00 -16.13 1.65
CA LEU A 165 -25.58 -15.07 0.83
C LEU A 165 -25.38 -15.32 -0.67
N GLU A 166 -24.22 -15.83 -1.08
CA GLU A 166 -23.96 -16.16 -2.49
C GLU A 166 -24.81 -17.34 -2.95
N ILE A 167 -24.99 -18.35 -2.10
CA ILE A 167 -25.86 -19.50 -2.41
C ILE A 167 -27.30 -19.02 -2.57
N GLU A 168 -27.80 -18.19 -1.66
CA GLU A 168 -29.16 -17.65 -1.71
C GLU A 168 -29.37 -16.71 -2.91
N ALA A 169 -28.34 -15.97 -3.33
CA ALA A 169 -28.39 -15.04 -4.46
C ALA A 169 -28.15 -15.73 -5.83
N ALA A 170 -27.81 -16.99 -5.85
CA ALA A 170 -27.60 -17.74 -7.10
C ALA A 170 -28.92 -17.86 -7.90
N ASP A 171 -28.84 -17.91 -9.22
CA ASP A 171 -30.01 -18.09 -10.11
C ASP A 171 -30.83 -19.34 -9.77
N ASP A 172 -30.17 -20.41 -9.32
CA ASP A 172 -30.76 -21.63 -8.82
C ASP A 172 -30.01 -22.10 -7.55
N PRO A 173 -30.44 -21.66 -6.35
CA PRO A 173 -29.84 -22.06 -5.09
C PRO A 173 -29.79 -23.55 -4.83
N ASP A 174 -30.78 -24.29 -5.32
CA ASP A 174 -30.90 -25.75 -5.09
C ASP A 174 -29.81 -26.54 -5.85
N GLN A 175 -29.16 -25.94 -6.83
CA GLN A 175 -28.03 -26.57 -7.52
C GLN A 175 -26.75 -26.65 -6.67
N TRP A 176 -26.67 -25.90 -5.58
CA TRP A 176 -25.50 -25.81 -4.72
C TRP A 176 -25.71 -26.60 -3.42
N LYS A 177 -24.99 -27.69 -3.30
CA LYS A 177 -25.03 -28.52 -2.11
C LYS A 177 -23.85 -28.22 -1.21
N LYS A 178 -24.10 -27.75 0.02
CA LYS A 178 -23.07 -27.57 1.05
C LYS A 178 -22.43 -28.88 1.41
N ILE A 179 -21.11 -29.00 1.31
CA ILE A 179 -20.32 -30.17 1.72
C ILE A 179 -19.89 -29.99 3.18
N ARG A 180 -19.15 -28.87 3.46
CA ARG A 180 -18.65 -28.58 4.80
C ARG A 180 -18.29 -27.08 4.90
N PRO A 181 -18.33 -26.50 6.12
CA PRO A 181 -17.81 -25.14 6.31
C PRO A 181 -16.28 -25.14 6.20
N VAL A 182 -15.73 -24.02 5.70
CA VAL A 182 -14.29 -23.73 5.74
C VAL A 182 -13.93 -23.40 7.18
N ARG A 183 -12.98 -24.14 7.77
CA ARG A 183 -12.65 -24.05 9.20
C ARG A 183 -12.11 -22.68 9.62
N GLU A 184 -11.41 -22.03 8.71
CA GLU A 184 -10.76 -20.75 8.88
C GLU A 184 -11.75 -19.58 8.75
N SER A 185 -12.91 -19.78 8.08
CA SER A 185 -14.01 -18.84 7.97
C SER A 185 -15.09 -19.18 9.00
N ARG A 186 -15.03 -18.53 10.16
CA ARG A 186 -15.98 -18.72 11.28
C ARG A 186 -16.34 -17.37 11.88
N GLU A 187 -17.49 -17.29 12.53
CA GLU A 187 -17.95 -16.08 13.22
C GLU A 187 -16.87 -15.52 14.14
N ASP A 188 -16.80 -14.21 14.21
CA ASP A 188 -15.84 -13.43 15.01
C ASP A 188 -14.36 -13.60 14.63
N HIS A 189 -14.07 -14.13 13.43
CA HIS A 189 -12.69 -14.31 12.96
C HIS A 189 -12.55 -13.90 11.49
N PHE A 190 -11.50 -13.14 11.20
CA PHE A 190 -11.07 -12.94 9.83
C PHE A 190 -10.34 -14.18 9.32
N LEU A 191 -10.59 -14.54 8.06
CA LEU A 191 -9.92 -15.68 7.44
C LEU A 191 -8.42 -15.41 7.33
N GLU A 192 -7.65 -16.35 7.90
CA GLU A 192 -6.20 -16.44 7.75
C GLU A 192 -5.85 -17.90 7.43
N VAL A 193 -4.94 -18.11 6.49
CA VAL A 193 -4.52 -19.43 6.02
C VAL A 193 -3.02 -19.52 5.89
N ASN A 194 -2.46 -20.73 6.08
CA ASN A 194 -1.08 -20.99 5.68
C ASN A 194 -0.99 -21.33 4.18
N GLY A 195 0.24 -21.42 3.65
CA GLY A 195 0.48 -21.62 2.22
C GLY A 195 -0.11 -22.93 1.69
N GLU A 196 0.02 -24.06 2.43
CA GLU A 196 -0.58 -25.33 2.03
C GLU A 196 -2.11 -25.20 1.90
N ARG A 197 -2.73 -24.59 2.89
CA ARG A 197 -4.17 -24.40 2.93
C ARG A 197 -4.66 -23.40 1.87
N ALA A 198 -3.87 -22.37 1.58
CA ALA A 198 -4.18 -21.41 0.52
C ALA A 198 -4.29 -22.09 -0.85
N VAL A 199 -3.43 -23.05 -1.14
CA VAL A 199 -3.49 -23.85 -2.38
C VAL A 199 -4.72 -24.76 -2.38
N GLU A 200 -5.03 -25.44 -1.28
CA GLU A 200 -6.23 -26.29 -1.18
C GLU A 200 -7.53 -25.50 -1.40
N LEU A 201 -7.55 -24.24 -0.95
CA LEU A 201 -8.71 -23.37 -1.06
C LEU A 201 -8.76 -22.59 -2.40
N GLY A 202 -7.78 -22.74 -3.26
CA GLY A 202 -7.70 -22.01 -4.53
C GLY A 202 -7.42 -20.50 -4.37
N LEU A 203 -6.85 -20.10 -3.22
CA LEU A 203 -6.38 -18.74 -2.99
C LEU A 203 -4.95 -18.52 -3.52
N ALA A 204 -4.14 -19.58 -3.53
CA ALA A 204 -2.80 -19.59 -4.11
C ALA A 204 -2.69 -20.71 -5.16
N GLU A 205 -1.85 -20.50 -6.16
CA GLU A 205 -1.66 -21.42 -7.28
C GLU A 205 -0.62 -22.50 -6.98
N ALA A 206 0.31 -22.24 -6.05
CA ALA A 206 1.36 -23.21 -5.68
C ALA A 206 2.06 -22.87 -4.37
N ASN A 207 2.78 -23.87 -3.84
CA ASN A 207 3.77 -23.65 -2.79
C ASN A 207 5.19 -23.63 -3.37
N ALA A 208 6.07 -22.82 -2.77
CA ALA A 208 7.51 -22.78 -3.03
C ALA A 208 8.25 -22.35 -1.77
N GLU A 209 9.24 -23.11 -1.33
CA GLU A 209 10.03 -22.82 -0.14
C GLU A 209 11.10 -21.74 -0.37
N SER A 210 11.42 -21.45 -1.63
CA SER A 210 12.51 -20.56 -2.00
C SER A 210 12.26 -19.80 -3.30
N ARG A 211 12.96 -18.65 -3.45
CA ARG A 211 12.98 -17.89 -4.71
C ARG A 211 13.40 -18.76 -5.91
N ARG A 212 14.27 -19.74 -5.68
CA ARG A 212 14.73 -20.65 -6.72
C ARG A 212 13.60 -21.54 -7.23
N GLU A 213 12.78 -22.09 -6.35
CA GLU A 213 11.62 -22.88 -6.74
C GLU A 213 10.58 -22.05 -7.49
N VAL A 214 10.36 -20.79 -7.07
CA VAL A 214 9.54 -19.85 -7.82
C VAL A 214 10.12 -19.62 -9.21
N GLN A 215 11.44 -19.39 -9.33
CA GLN A 215 12.12 -19.20 -10.60
C GLN A 215 12.00 -20.43 -11.52
N ASP A 216 12.21 -21.62 -10.97
CA ASP A 216 12.11 -22.90 -11.70
C ASP A 216 10.66 -23.14 -12.20
N ARG A 217 9.64 -22.79 -11.40
CA ARG A 217 8.23 -22.87 -11.78
C ARG A 217 7.90 -22.10 -13.05
N TYR A 218 8.47 -20.89 -13.20
CA TYR A 218 8.21 -20.04 -14.36
C TYR A 218 9.21 -20.24 -15.50
N GLY A 219 10.10 -21.25 -15.38
CA GLY A 219 11.05 -21.63 -16.42
C GLY A 219 12.12 -20.57 -16.70
N LEU A 220 12.43 -19.72 -15.73
CA LEU A 220 13.50 -18.74 -15.85
C LEU A 220 14.86 -19.44 -15.77
N THR A 221 15.60 -19.48 -16.87
CA THR A 221 16.92 -20.14 -16.96
C THR A 221 18.09 -19.25 -16.57
N GLY A 222 17.87 -17.92 -16.54
CA GLY A 222 18.84 -16.91 -16.11
C GLY A 222 18.80 -16.65 -14.61
N GLU A 223 19.72 -15.83 -14.11
CA GLU A 223 19.66 -15.34 -12.74
C GLU A 223 18.49 -14.34 -12.57
N LEU A 224 17.65 -14.58 -11.56
CA LEU A 224 16.52 -13.69 -11.25
C LEU A 224 17.05 -12.32 -10.80
N LEU A 225 16.71 -11.28 -11.53
CA LEU A 225 17.15 -9.94 -11.21
C LEU A 225 16.37 -9.39 -10.00
N VAL A 226 17.03 -9.26 -8.87
CA VAL A 226 16.44 -8.64 -7.68
C VAL A 226 16.58 -7.13 -7.76
N LEU A 227 15.44 -6.43 -7.78
CA LEU A 227 15.40 -4.97 -7.74
C LEU A 227 15.40 -4.49 -6.28
N GLU A 228 16.58 -4.32 -5.72
CA GLU A 228 16.79 -3.84 -4.37
C GLU A 228 16.56 -2.31 -4.25
N ALA A 229 16.52 -1.82 -2.99
CA ALA A 229 16.45 -0.41 -2.72
C ALA A 229 17.65 0.33 -3.33
N SER A 230 17.37 1.35 -4.12
CA SER A 230 18.40 2.20 -4.73
C SER A 230 18.88 3.25 -3.73
N ALA A 231 19.99 3.95 -4.06
CA ALA A 231 20.45 5.09 -3.27
C ALA A 231 19.36 6.18 -3.12
N VAL A 232 18.49 6.35 -4.12
CA VAL A 232 17.36 7.27 -4.05
C VAL A 232 16.32 6.78 -3.04
N ASP A 233 15.99 5.49 -3.04
CA ASP A 233 15.02 4.92 -2.09
C ASP A 233 15.55 5.06 -0.66
N THR A 234 16.83 4.75 -0.43
CA THR A 234 17.48 4.94 0.88
C THR A 234 17.47 6.42 1.31
N ALA A 235 17.79 7.34 0.39
CA ALA A 235 17.76 8.77 0.68
C ALA A 235 16.34 9.25 1.04
N VAL A 236 15.31 8.80 0.31
CA VAL A 236 13.91 9.11 0.61
C VAL A 236 13.54 8.61 2.00
N THR A 237 13.90 7.37 2.34
CA THR A 237 13.62 6.80 3.67
C THR A 237 14.28 7.61 4.78
N VAL A 238 15.57 7.92 4.65
CA VAL A 238 16.31 8.70 5.65
C VAL A 238 15.77 10.12 5.80
N LEU A 239 15.47 10.80 4.69
CA LEU A 239 14.96 12.17 4.69
C LEU A 239 13.51 12.25 5.21
N ASN A 240 12.73 11.19 5.09
CA ASN A 240 11.37 11.12 5.67
C ASN A 240 11.37 10.66 7.13
N TRP A 241 12.51 10.30 7.70
CA TRP A 241 12.58 10.00 9.12
C TRP A 241 12.18 11.23 9.95
N PRO A 242 11.25 11.11 10.94
CA PRO A 242 10.66 12.27 11.64
C PRO A 242 11.67 13.26 12.19
N LEU A 243 12.77 12.74 12.75
CA LEU A 243 13.84 13.59 13.31
C LEU A 243 14.59 14.36 12.22
N VAL A 244 14.91 13.73 11.09
CA VAL A 244 15.61 14.38 9.96
C VAL A 244 14.71 15.41 9.30
N THR A 245 13.44 15.05 9.08
CA THR A 245 12.42 15.95 8.54
C THR A 245 12.24 17.19 9.44
N GLY A 246 12.08 16.97 10.75
CA GLY A 246 11.95 18.05 11.73
C GLY A 246 13.19 18.97 11.77
N LEU A 247 14.38 18.38 11.69
CA LEU A 247 15.63 19.15 11.65
C LEU A 247 15.74 20.00 10.38
N LEU A 248 15.46 19.43 9.21
CA LEU A 248 15.45 20.17 7.94
C LEU A 248 14.50 21.36 7.99
N PHE A 249 13.31 21.15 8.56
CA PHE A 249 12.31 22.19 8.71
C PHE A 249 12.77 23.29 9.66
N VAL A 250 13.25 22.95 10.87
CA VAL A 250 13.71 23.92 11.87
C VAL A 250 14.90 24.72 11.34
N VAL A 251 15.90 24.07 10.73
CA VAL A 251 17.06 24.74 10.14
C VAL A 251 16.63 25.68 9.02
N GLY A 252 15.74 25.24 8.13
CA GLY A 252 15.19 26.06 7.05
C GLY A 252 14.45 27.30 7.57
N LEU A 253 13.61 27.12 8.61
CA LEU A 253 12.86 28.22 9.22
C LEU A 253 13.79 29.24 9.90
N VAL A 254 14.75 28.77 10.70
CA VAL A 254 15.74 29.64 11.36
C VAL A 254 16.57 30.43 10.33
N ALA A 255 17.02 29.76 9.27
CA ALA A 255 17.76 30.39 8.18
C ALA A 255 16.92 31.46 7.47
N LEU A 256 15.62 31.20 7.25
CA LEU A 256 14.69 32.17 6.68
C LEU A 256 14.49 33.39 7.59
N LEU A 257 14.37 33.20 8.90
CA LEU A 257 14.23 34.27 9.88
C LEU A 257 15.50 35.14 9.93
N ILE A 258 16.68 34.53 9.82
CA ILE A 258 17.96 35.28 9.75
C ILE A 258 17.99 36.12 8.49
N GLU A 259 17.61 35.61 7.33
CA GLU A 259 17.55 36.35 6.07
C GLU A 259 16.58 37.52 6.13
N PHE A 260 15.40 37.34 6.75
CA PHE A 260 14.44 38.44 6.94
C PHE A 260 14.95 39.53 7.93
N SER A 261 15.77 39.15 8.90
CA SER A 261 16.30 40.06 9.89
C SER A 261 17.47 40.95 9.37
N ALA A 262 18.19 40.41 8.37
CA ALA A 262 19.33 41.10 7.74
C ALA A 262 19.24 40.97 6.21
N PRO A 263 18.33 41.72 5.56
CA PRO A 263 18.03 41.54 4.14
C PRO A 263 19.26 41.82 3.25
N GLY A 264 19.60 40.82 2.46
CA GLY A 264 20.67 40.82 1.48
C GLY A 264 20.68 39.45 0.80
N ILE A 265 21.39 39.25 -0.30
CA ILE A 265 21.59 37.92 -0.84
C ILE A 265 22.58 37.21 0.08
N GLY A 266 22.04 36.58 1.14
CA GLY A 266 22.83 35.98 2.19
C GLY A 266 22.81 34.42 2.18
N PHE A 267 23.68 33.86 2.99
CA PHE A 267 23.71 32.41 3.22
C PHE A 267 22.42 31.90 3.85
N GLY A 268 21.65 32.73 4.58
CA GLY A 268 20.39 32.39 5.20
C GLY A 268 19.33 32.00 4.16
N GLY A 269 19.10 32.81 3.15
CA GLY A 269 18.14 32.56 2.08
C GLY A 269 18.50 31.32 1.28
N LEU A 270 19.78 31.11 0.94
CA LEU A 270 20.22 29.90 0.24
C LEU A 270 20.05 28.65 1.09
N THR A 271 20.39 28.71 2.38
CA THR A 271 20.21 27.59 3.30
C THR A 271 18.71 27.23 3.47
N ALA A 272 17.85 28.23 3.64
CA ALA A 272 16.41 28.01 3.72
C ALA A 272 15.87 27.36 2.45
N LEU A 273 16.24 27.88 1.27
CA LEU A 273 15.86 27.31 -0.02
C LEU A 273 16.26 25.85 -0.15
N LEU A 274 17.50 25.51 0.19
CA LEU A 274 18.00 24.15 0.12
C LEU A 274 17.24 23.22 1.08
N CYS A 275 17.06 23.63 2.35
CA CYS A 275 16.33 22.82 3.34
C CYS A 275 14.90 22.54 2.89
N PHE A 276 14.17 23.54 2.43
CA PHE A 276 12.79 23.36 1.97
C PHE A 276 12.70 22.61 0.64
N ALA A 277 13.63 22.83 -0.28
CA ALA A 277 13.69 22.06 -1.52
C ALA A 277 13.91 20.55 -1.23
N ILE A 278 14.84 20.22 -0.34
CA ILE A 278 15.08 18.81 0.08
C ILE A 278 13.85 18.26 0.81
N PHE A 279 13.24 19.05 1.72
CA PHE A 279 12.03 18.66 2.45
C PHE A 279 10.90 18.29 1.49
N PHE A 280 10.48 19.19 0.60
CA PHE A 280 9.38 18.92 -0.33
C PHE A 280 9.73 17.85 -1.36
N TRP A 281 10.96 17.79 -1.84
CA TRP A 281 11.42 16.76 -2.75
C TRP A 281 11.31 15.35 -2.12
N SER A 282 11.75 15.19 -0.87
CA SER A 282 11.66 13.92 -0.17
C SER A 282 10.20 13.52 0.10
N ARG A 283 9.34 14.46 0.46
CA ARG A 283 7.90 14.23 0.68
C ARG A 283 7.17 13.88 -0.62
N PHE A 284 7.50 14.55 -1.72
CA PHE A 284 6.95 14.23 -3.03
C PHE A 284 7.33 12.81 -3.49
N LEU A 285 8.60 12.42 -3.35
CA LEU A 285 9.04 11.06 -3.67
C LEU A 285 8.52 9.99 -2.71
N GLY A 286 8.19 10.38 -1.49
CA GLY A 286 7.57 9.53 -0.47
C GLY A 286 6.05 9.44 -0.59
N GLY A 287 5.42 10.18 -1.51
CA GLY A 287 3.98 10.14 -1.75
C GLY A 287 3.14 10.90 -0.72
N THR A 288 3.76 11.68 0.17
CA THR A 288 3.06 12.42 1.24
C THR A 288 2.83 13.89 0.94
N ALA A 289 3.41 14.42 -0.14
CA ALA A 289 3.17 15.81 -0.59
C ALA A 289 2.99 15.85 -2.11
N GLY A 290 2.09 16.73 -2.55
CA GLY A 290 1.84 17.05 -3.95
C GLY A 290 2.24 18.49 -4.30
N TRP A 291 1.78 18.95 -5.44
CA TRP A 291 2.02 20.33 -5.88
C TRP A 291 1.27 21.37 -5.06
N LEU A 292 0.13 20.98 -4.47
CA LEU A 292 -0.69 21.90 -3.65
C LEU A 292 0.10 22.41 -2.44
N GLU A 293 0.77 21.52 -1.71
CA GLU A 293 1.56 21.82 -0.53
C GLU A 293 2.73 22.75 -0.87
N VAL A 294 3.40 22.50 -1.99
CA VAL A 294 4.49 23.38 -2.48
C VAL A 294 3.96 24.77 -2.82
N VAL A 295 2.84 24.86 -3.52
CA VAL A 295 2.23 26.17 -3.87
C VAL A 295 1.79 26.91 -2.62
N LEU A 296 1.11 26.26 -1.68
CA LEU A 296 0.70 26.86 -0.41
C LEU A 296 1.91 27.39 0.38
N PHE A 297 2.99 26.62 0.41
CA PHE A 297 4.24 27.04 1.05
C PHE A 297 4.82 28.30 0.40
N LEU A 298 4.92 28.35 -0.93
CA LEU A 298 5.45 29.51 -1.65
C LEU A 298 4.59 30.75 -1.45
N VAL A 299 3.25 30.60 -1.43
CA VAL A 299 2.32 31.70 -1.12
C VAL A 299 2.51 32.16 0.32
N ALA A 300 2.65 31.25 1.28
CA ALA A 300 2.90 31.57 2.68
C ALA A 300 4.19 32.42 2.84
N ILE A 301 5.28 31.97 2.21
CA ILE A 301 6.56 32.74 2.23
C ILE A 301 6.41 34.13 1.59
N SER A 302 5.62 34.21 0.50
CA SER A 302 5.36 35.50 -0.15
C SER A 302 4.61 36.49 0.77
N PHE A 303 3.61 35.99 1.52
CA PHE A 303 2.89 36.78 2.52
C PHE A 303 3.80 37.23 3.67
N LEU A 304 4.65 36.34 4.18
CA LEU A 304 5.63 36.66 5.23
C LEU A 304 6.65 37.69 4.75
N ALA A 305 7.12 37.55 3.52
CA ALA A 305 8.03 38.54 2.92
C ALA A 305 7.34 39.90 2.74
N ALA A 306 6.08 39.94 2.27
CA ALA A 306 5.32 41.16 2.13
C ALA A 306 5.12 41.89 3.49
N GLU A 307 4.87 41.15 4.57
CA GLU A 307 4.77 41.72 5.93
C GLU A 307 6.07 42.38 6.38
N VAL A 308 7.20 41.74 6.11
CA VAL A 308 8.50 42.25 6.54
C VAL A 308 8.96 43.47 5.70
N PHE A 309 8.78 43.40 4.37
CA PHE A 309 9.37 44.37 3.45
C PHE A 309 8.42 45.45 2.95
N VAL A 310 7.08 45.17 2.93
CA VAL A 310 6.09 46.09 2.34
C VAL A 310 5.20 46.74 3.41
N PHE A 311 4.77 45.95 4.40
CA PHE A 311 3.86 46.41 5.46
C PHE A 311 4.49 46.21 6.84
N PRO A 312 5.50 47.02 7.23
CA PRO A 312 6.23 46.82 8.49
C PRO A 312 5.29 46.99 9.70
N GLY A 313 5.07 45.88 10.40
CA GLY A 313 4.17 45.75 11.55
C GLY A 313 3.45 44.40 11.48
N PHE A 314 3.19 43.72 12.60
CA PHE A 314 2.50 42.42 12.58
C PHE A 314 1.02 42.60 12.23
N GLY A 315 0.70 42.46 10.95
CA GLY A 315 -0.63 42.67 10.39
C GLY A 315 -1.26 41.43 9.75
N VAL A 316 -2.24 41.67 8.87
CA VAL A 316 -3.02 40.61 8.21
C VAL A 316 -2.14 39.69 7.34
N ALA A 317 -1.11 40.24 6.66
CA ALA A 317 -0.23 39.47 5.80
C ALA A 317 0.61 38.46 6.60
N GLY A 318 1.14 38.90 7.76
CA GLY A 318 1.89 37.99 8.66
C GLY A 318 1.06 36.86 9.21
N VAL A 319 -0.17 37.15 9.66
CA VAL A 319 -1.10 36.12 10.15
C VAL A 319 -1.46 35.14 9.05
N MET A 320 -1.81 35.62 7.85
CA MET A 320 -2.13 34.76 6.70
C MET A 320 -0.93 33.92 6.26
N GLY A 321 0.27 34.49 6.24
CA GLY A 321 1.50 33.77 5.93
C GLY A 321 1.77 32.62 6.90
N LEU A 322 1.61 32.85 8.22
CA LEU A 322 1.78 31.80 9.23
C LEU A 322 0.71 30.72 9.13
N LEU A 323 -0.55 31.08 8.89
CA LEU A 323 -1.64 30.11 8.71
C LEU A 323 -1.41 29.22 7.49
N LEU A 324 -1.08 29.83 6.34
CA LEU A 324 -0.80 29.07 5.12
C LEU A 324 0.43 28.17 5.26
N LEU A 325 1.47 28.65 5.98
CA LEU A 325 2.65 27.85 6.28
C LEU A 325 2.27 26.63 7.12
N ALA A 326 1.49 26.81 8.19
CA ALA A 326 1.02 25.73 9.03
C ALA A 326 0.17 24.71 8.23
N VAL A 327 -0.76 25.20 7.42
CA VAL A 327 -1.61 24.33 6.56
C VAL A 327 -0.74 23.55 5.57
N SER A 328 0.18 24.21 4.86
CA SER A 328 1.10 23.53 3.91
C SER A 328 1.88 22.38 4.56
N LEU A 329 2.38 22.62 5.78
CA LEU A 329 3.17 21.62 6.50
C LEU A 329 2.33 20.47 7.05
N ILE A 330 1.15 20.78 7.59
CA ILE A 330 0.22 19.75 8.05
C ILE A 330 -0.15 18.85 6.87
N LEU A 331 -0.53 19.44 5.73
CA LEU A 331 -0.86 18.66 4.53
C LEU A 331 0.33 17.83 4.03
N ALA A 332 1.55 18.41 3.99
CA ALA A 332 2.75 17.69 3.58
C ALA A 332 3.22 16.59 4.56
N SER A 333 2.70 16.59 5.79
CA SER A 333 3.03 15.59 6.81
C SER A 333 1.97 14.49 6.94
N GLN A 334 0.78 14.70 6.41
CA GLN A 334 -0.31 13.74 6.47
C GLN A 334 -0.31 12.86 5.23
N THR A 335 -0.29 11.56 5.45
CA THR A 335 -0.91 10.61 4.54
C THR A 335 -2.41 10.82 4.70
N PHE A 336 -3.10 11.24 3.66
CA PHE A 336 -4.56 11.31 3.72
C PHE A 336 -5.09 9.91 3.97
N LEU A 337 -5.69 9.71 5.15
CA LEU A 337 -6.42 8.52 5.56
C LEU A 337 -7.65 8.30 4.69
#